data_7b63d010d1ea8e9b0c591ab8bd899863
#
_entry.id   7b63d010d1ea8e9b0c591ab8bd899863
#
_cell.length_a   1.000
_cell.length_b   1.000
_cell.length_c   1.000
_cell.angle_alpha   90.00
_cell.angle_beta   90.00
_cell.angle_gamma   90.00
#
_symmetry.space_group_name_H-M   'P 1'
#
loop_
_entity.id
_entity.type
_entity.pdbx_description
1 polymer ?
#
loop_
_entity_poly.entity_id
_entity_poly.type
_entity_poly.pdbx_seq_one_letter_code
_entity_poly.pdbx_strand_id
1 'polypeptide(L)'
;MALLTWQDFPTDENKIPDFISQMIAEHKQNEAVEMARTADLYDHQRNKTINEYVKKIYSSAGVSVRNYVASNNKIASNFFRRLNTQRCAYSLGNGVTFASDKDTDGKVKKGGGTKAKLGRTFDTELYRAGYLALIHGVSFVFFNFDHIHVFPLTEFVPLWDENDGTLRAGLRYWRIDGTKPTIAVLYTEDGYRRFKSKSGYARFEKDGDLRAYKQTVSKAPADAEPEVIAEENYSRLPIVPLWGSRLHQSTLVGLQQSIDSYDLIRSGFANDLQDCAQIYWILENYGGMDDKDLQKFRDQILLQHIAVADTSDGGGIKPYTQDIPYAARTAYLQTIRQDIYEDFGGFDTKAISASNQTATAINSAYQPLDENADDFENQLESCIRSILGLIGIDDVPVFKRNRISNQLEQVQMLMLEAPYLDRQTILENLPNIYIDKVPEIMARLDEETEGRFVREESEEETT
;
A
#
# COMPACT_ATOMS: atom_id res chain seq x y z
N MET A 1 -18.07 -20.62 3.17
CA MET A 1 -18.32 -21.22 1.83
C MET A 1 -17.03 -21.85 1.36
N ALA A 2 -17.03 -23.08 0.84
CA ALA A 2 -15.85 -23.67 0.26
C ALA A 2 -15.46 -22.85 -0.99
N LEU A 3 -14.18 -22.49 -1.10
CA LEU A 3 -13.66 -21.87 -2.30
C LEU A 3 -13.52 -22.92 -3.37
N LEU A 4 -13.85 -22.58 -4.62
CA LEU A 4 -13.54 -23.42 -5.77
C LEU A 4 -12.02 -23.60 -5.90
N THR A 5 -11.62 -24.83 -6.17
CA THR A 5 -10.22 -25.24 -6.30
C THR A 5 -9.94 -25.69 -7.75
N TRP A 6 -8.70 -26.05 -8.03
CA TRP A 6 -8.33 -26.60 -9.34
C TRP A 6 -9.06 -27.91 -9.63
N GLN A 7 -9.37 -28.72 -8.61
CA GLN A 7 -10.09 -29.98 -8.74
C GLN A 7 -11.53 -29.81 -9.24
N ASP A 8 -12.15 -28.64 -8.98
CA ASP A 8 -13.50 -28.32 -9.47
C ASP A 8 -13.51 -27.83 -10.92
N PHE A 9 -12.33 -27.64 -11.53
CA PHE A 9 -12.22 -27.09 -12.88
C PHE A 9 -12.85 -28.04 -13.92
N PRO A 10 -13.81 -27.55 -14.72
CA PRO A 10 -14.55 -28.44 -15.65
C PRO A 10 -13.67 -28.93 -16.80
N THR A 11 -13.71 -30.24 -17.06
CA THR A 11 -13.09 -30.85 -18.24
C THR A 11 -13.86 -30.55 -19.53
N ASP A 12 -15.16 -30.25 -19.42
CA ASP A 12 -16.01 -29.88 -20.57
C ASP A 12 -15.92 -28.37 -20.81
N GLU A 13 -15.37 -27.96 -21.93
CA GLU A 13 -15.22 -26.55 -22.31
C GLU A 13 -16.53 -25.76 -22.34
N ASN A 14 -17.67 -26.42 -22.58
CA ASN A 14 -18.97 -25.73 -22.60
C ASN A 14 -19.44 -25.31 -21.23
N LYS A 15 -18.91 -25.90 -20.16
CA LYS A 15 -19.23 -25.57 -18.77
C LYS A 15 -18.33 -24.43 -18.20
N ILE A 16 -17.24 -24.08 -18.87
CA ILE A 16 -16.32 -23.05 -18.43
C ILE A 16 -17.01 -21.69 -18.22
N PRO A 17 -17.91 -21.19 -19.09
CA PRO A 17 -18.60 -19.91 -18.86
C PRO A 17 -19.46 -19.87 -17.60
N ASP A 18 -20.14 -20.96 -17.27
CA ASP A 18 -20.93 -21.08 -16.05
C ASP A 18 -20.03 -21.16 -14.81
N PHE A 19 -18.95 -21.93 -14.90
CA PHE A 19 -17.94 -22.01 -13.86
C PHE A 19 -17.29 -20.65 -13.57
N ILE A 20 -16.97 -19.84 -14.58
CA ILE A 20 -16.47 -18.46 -14.42
C ILE A 20 -17.48 -17.62 -13.63
N SER A 21 -18.77 -17.73 -13.94
CA SER A 21 -19.81 -16.99 -13.21
C SER A 21 -19.86 -17.38 -11.74
N GLN A 22 -19.72 -18.66 -11.45
CA GLN A 22 -19.67 -19.19 -10.08
C GLN A 22 -18.40 -18.73 -9.35
N MET A 23 -17.21 -18.87 -9.97
CA MET A 23 -15.95 -18.39 -9.41
C MET A 23 -16.03 -16.93 -8.96
N ILE A 24 -16.57 -16.05 -9.82
CA ILE A 24 -16.68 -14.62 -9.50
C ILE A 24 -17.69 -14.38 -8.37
N ALA A 25 -18.79 -15.13 -8.32
CA ALA A 25 -19.79 -15.01 -7.27
C ALA A 25 -19.21 -15.38 -5.89
N GLU A 26 -18.50 -16.49 -5.81
CA GLU A 26 -17.85 -16.97 -4.57
C GLU A 26 -16.69 -16.06 -4.17
N HIS A 27 -15.87 -15.62 -5.11
CA HIS A 27 -14.79 -14.69 -4.86
C HIS A 27 -15.28 -13.37 -4.23
N LYS A 28 -16.41 -12.85 -4.68
CA LYS A 28 -16.99 -11.61 -4.12
C LYS A 28 -17.48 -11.76 -2.68
N GLN A 29 -17.79 -12.97 -2.25
CA GLN A 29 -18.25 -13.30 -0.91
C GLN A 29 -17.12 -13.81 0.00
N ASN A 30 -15.90 -13.91 -0.52
CA ASN A 30 -14.76 -14.37 0.23
C ASN A 30 -14.31 -13.31 1.26
N GLU A 31 -14.07 -13.74 2.51
CA GLU A 31 -13.67 -12.87 3.60
C GLU A 31 -12.34 -12.13 3.33
N ALA A 32 -11.36 -12.81 2.70
CA ALA A 32 -10.10 -12.17 2.33
C ALA A 32 -10.29 -11.06 1.29
N VAL A 33 -11.21 -11.25 0.34
CA VAL A 33 -11.55 -10.25 -0.67
C VAL A 33 -12.34 -9.09 -0.07
N GLU A 34 -13.22 -9.35 0.89
CA GLU A 34 -13.93 -8.31 1.64
C GLU A 34 -12.95 -7.49 2.48
N MET A 35 -11.99 -8.15 3.13
CA MET A 35 -10.91 -7.46 3.86
C MET A 35 -10.05 -6.61 2.91
N ALA A 36 -9.69 -7.12 1.73
CA ALA A 36 -8.93 -6.37 0.73
C ALA A 36 -9.69 -5.11 0.26
N ARG A 37 -11.00 -5.21 -0.01
CA ARG A 37 -11.84 -4.04 -0.33
C ARG A 37 -11.93 -3.05 0.82
N THR A 38 -12.00 -3.56 2.05
CA THR A 38 -11.97 -2.70 3.24
C THR A 38 -10.63 -2.00 3.33
N ALA A 39 -9.51 -2.70 3.12
CA ALA A 39 -8.17 -2.11 3.10
C ALA A 39 -8.02 -1.01 2.04
N ASP A 40 -8.60 -1.19 0.84
CA ASP A 40 -8.65 -0.14 -0.19
C ASP A 40 -9.38 1.13 0.31
N LEU A 41 -10.46 0.99 1.10
CA LEU A 41 -11.14 2.14 1.69
C LEU A 41 -10.23 2.89 2.68
N TYR A 42 -9.50 2.16 3.54
CA TYR A 42 -8.57 2.78 4.49
C TYR A 42 -7.36 3.40 3.79
N ASP A 43 -6.86 2.78 2.73
CA ASP A 43 -5.80 3.36 1.89
C ASP A 43 -6.21 4.68 1.25
N HIS A 44 -7.48 4.82 0.86
CA HIS A 44 -8.07 6.03 0.29
C HIS A 44 -8.66 7.00 1.32
N GLN A 45 -8.37 6.84 2.61
CA GLN A 45 -8.94 7.65 3.72
C GLN A 45 -10.48 7.67 3.74
N ARG A 46 -11.09 6.56 3.34
CA ARG A 46 -12.53 6.33 3.41
C ARG A 46 -12.88 5.32 4.51
N ASN A 47 -12.26 5.46 5.66
CA ASN A 47 -12.43 4.58 6.80
C ASN A 47 -13.92 4.38 7.09
N LYS A 48 -14.37 3.13 6.99
CA LYS A 48 -15.79 2.77 6.98
C LYS A 48 -16.51 3.25 8.24
N THR A 49 -15.94 2.96 9.40
CA THR A 49 -16.52 3.29 10.71
C THR A 49 -16.83 4.77 10.84
N ILE A 50 -15.90 5.65 10.49
CA ILE A 50 -16.15 7.10 10.64
C ILE A 50 -17.01 7.66 9.51
N ASN A 51 -16.88 7.15 8.28
CA ASN A 51 -17.67 7.66 7.16
C ASN A 51 -19.15 7.26 7.25
N GLU A 52 -19.44 6.08 7.80
CA GLU A 52 -20.81 5.59 8.03
C GLU A 52 -21.38 6.04 9.37
N TYR A 53 -20.57 6.64 10.26
CA TYR A 53 -21.05 7.11 11.55
C TYR A 53 -22.10 8.18 11.41
N VAL A 54 -23.22 8.00 12.10
CA VAL A 54 -24.36 8.93 12.14
C VAL A 54 -24.80 9.16 13.58
N LYS A 55 -24.82 10.43 14.01
CA LYS A 55 -25.43 10.80 15.29
C LYS A 55 -26.94 10.56 15.20
N LYS A 56 -27.48 9.83 16.17
CA LYS A 56 -28.91 9.52 16.25
C LYS A 56 -29.53 10.17 17.48
N ILE A 57 -30.77 10.61 17.34
CA ILE A 57 -31.64 11.02 18.46
C ILE A 57 -32.67 9.91 18.65
N TYR A 58 -32.91 9.56 19.88
CA TYR A 58 -33.93 8.60 20.24
C TYR A 58 -35.17 9.36 20.73
N SER A 59 -36.30 9.11 20.10
CA SER A 59 -37.58 9.62 20.59
C SER A 59 -38.01 8.92 21.88
N SER A 60 -38.95 9.50 22.60
CA SER A 60 -39.57 8.86 23.80
C SER A 60 -40.24 7.50 23.48
N ALA A 61 -40.55 7.24 22.21
CA ALA A 61 -41.11 5.97 21.73
C ALA A 61 -40.01 4.96 21.33
N GLY A 62 -38.70 5.25 21.58
CA GLY A 62 -37.59 4.35 21.23
C GLY A 62 -37.17 4.37 19.76
N VAL A 63 -37.80 5.19 18.93
CA VAL A 63 -37.45 5.31 17.49
C VAL A 63 -36.20 6.17 17.37
N SER A 64 -35.17 5.64 16.70
CA SER A 64 -33.96 6.38 16.40
C SER A 64 -34.09 7.17 15.08
N VAL A 65 -33.80 8.47 15.13
CA VAL A 65 -33.80 9.35 13.96
C VAL A 65 -32.43 10.01 13.84
N ARG A 66 -31.97 10.24 12.61
CA ARG A 66 -30.72 10.96 12.38
C ARG A 66 -30.82 12.39 12.90
N ASN A 67 -29.82 12.78 13.71
CA ASN A 67 -29.70 14.15 14.17
C ASN A 67 -29.00 15.00 13.10
N TYR A 68 -29.75 15.86 12.40
CA TYR A 68 -29.22 16.77 11.37
C TYR A 68 -28.70 18.10 11.93
N VAL A 69 -29.01 18.39 13.20
CA VAL A 69 -28.62 19.67 13.86
C VAL A 69 -27.26 19.56 14.52
N ALA A 70 -26.92 18.38 15.05
CA ALA A 70 -25.65 18.19 15.74
C ALA A 70 -24.47 18.13 14.77
N SER A 71 -23.34 18.69 15.16
CA SER A 71 -22.09 18.60 14.43
C SER A 71 -21.71 17.13 14.18
N ASN A 72 -21.34 16.81 12.95
CA ASN A 72 -20.95 15.45 12.56
C ASN A 72 -19.73 15.49 11.63
N ASN A 73 -18.62 15.99 12.17
CA ASN A 73 -17.34 16.01 11.48
C ASN A 73 -16.83 14.58 11.31
N LYS A 74 -16.27 14.29 10.14
CA LYS A 74 -15.74 12.99 9.77
C LYS A 74 -14.28 13.15 9.37
N ILE A 75 -13.38 12.87 10.29
CA ILE A 75 -11.95 13.10 10.13
C ILE A 75 -11.25 11.74 10.09
N ALA A 76 -11.12 11.16 8.91
CA ALA A 76 -10.37 9.93 8.69
C ALA A 76 -8.86 10.20 8.75
N SER A 77 -8.14 9.34 9.47
CA SER A 77 -6.67 9.38 9.53
C SER A 77 -6.05 8.69 8.30
N ASN A 78 -4.77 8.96 8.08
CA ASN A 78 -3.98 8.38 6.98
C ASN A 78 -2.92 7.39 7.50
N PHE A 79 -3.14 6.78 8.65
CA PHE A 79 -2.16 5.86 9.24
C PHE A 79 -1.90 4.67 8.35
N PHE A 80 -2.95 4.00 7.89
CA PHE A 80 -2.84 2.78 7.12
C PHE A 80 -1.98 2.95 5.86
N ARG A 81 -2.32 3.93 5.03
CA ARG A 81 -1.56 4.26 3.83
C ARG A 81 -0.12 4.64 4.14
N ARG A 82 0.08 5.51 5.14
CA ARG A 82 1.40 6.01 5.53
C ARG A 82 2.33 4.88 5.97
N LEU A 83 1.84 3.98 6.82
CA LEU A 83 2.62 2.87 7.35
C LEU A 83 2.97 1.85 6.27
N ASN A 84 2.00 1.47 5.41
CA ASN A 84 2.26 0.58 4.28
C ASN A 84 3.22 1.20 3.25
N THR A 85 3.08 2.50 2.95
CA THR A 85 4.03 3.22 2.10
C THR A 85 5.43 3.20 2.71
N GLN A 86 5.55 3.42 4.03
CA GLN A 86 6.83 3.38 4.73
C GLN A 86 7.48 2.00 4.60
N ARG A 87 6.75 0.92 4.90
CA ARG A 87 7.26 -0.46 4.83
C ARG A 87 7.66 -0.83 3.40
N CYS A 88 6.83 -0.54 2.41
CA CYS A 88 7.12 -0.83 1.02
C CYS A 88 8.32 -0.02 0.50
N ALA A 89 8.37 1.29 0.79
CA ALA A 89 9.48 2.15 0.38
C ALA A 89 10.80 1.81 1.10
N TYR A 90 10.73 1.24 2.29
CA TYR A 90 11.91 0.82 3.04
C TYR A 90 12.69 -0.27 2.32
N SER A 91 12.01 -1.31 1.82
CA SER A 91 12.63 -2.44 1.12
C SER A 91 12.78 -2.21 -0.39
N LEU A 92 11.83 -1.54 -1.05
CA LEU A 92 11.77 -1.42 -2.51
C LEU A 92 12.08 -0.01 -3.04
N GLY A 93 12.27 0.98 -2.16
CA GLY A 93 12.47 2.38 -2.59
C GLY A 93 13.72 2.62 -3.43
N ASN A 94 14.76 1.79 -3.25
CA ASN A 94 16.00 1.83 -4.03
C ASN A 94 16.01 0.86 -5.23
N GLY A 95 14.88 0.17 -5.48
CA GLY A 95 14.81 -0.91 -6.47
C GLY A 95 15.55 -2.19 -6.02
N VAL A 96 15.51 -3.20 -6.88
CA VAL A 96 16.15 -4.49 -6.66
C VAL A 96 17.35 -4.62 -7.59
N THR A 97 18.45 -5.14 -7.07
CA THR A 97 19.68 -5.44 -7.85
C THR A 97 19.95 -6.95 -7.83
N PHE A 98 20.69 -7.43 -8.82
CA PHE A 98 21.05 -8.84 -8.94
C PHE A 98 22.57 -8.97 -9.03
N ALA A 99 23.11 -10.04 -8.43
CA ALA A 99 24.55 -10.28 -8.47
C ALA A 99 25.08 -10.42 -9.90
N SER A 100 24.31 -11.00 -10.81
CA SER A 100 24.69 -11.19 -12.20
C SER A 100 24.63 -9.92 -13.06
N ASP A 101 24.07 -8.83 -12.56
CA ASP A 101 24.03 -7.55 -13.28
C ASP A 101 25.41 -6.89 -13.35
N LYS A 102 26.33 -7.29 -12.47
CA LYS A 102 27.74 -6.84 -12.47
C LYS A 102 28.64 -7.89 -13.14
N ASP A 103 29.70 -7.46 -13.79
CA ASP A 103 30.78 -8.33 -14.26
C ASP A 103 31.81 -8.60 -13.13
N THR A 104 32.86 -9.35 -13.44
CA THR A 104 33.95 -9.66 -12.50
C THR A 104 34.69 -8.43 -11.98
N ASP A 105 34.59 -7.31 -12.71
CA ASP A 105 35.18 -6.02 -12.34
C ASP A 105 34.16 -5.10 -11.63
N GLY A 106 32.98 -5.61 -11.27
CA GLY A 106 31.92 -4.88 -10.60
C GLY A 106 31.16 -3.88 -11.46
N LYS A 107 31.46 -3.81 -12.77
CA LYS A 107 30.77 -2.91 -13.72
C LYS A 107 29.46 -3.51 -14.21
N VAL A 108 28.47 -2.66 -14.46
CA VAL A 108 27.20 -3.11 -15.05
C VAL A 108 27.47 -3.71 -16.44
N LYS A 109 27.04 -4.95 -16.66
CA LYS A 109 27.25 -5.67 -17.92
C LYS A 109 26.69 -4.89 -19.11
N LYS A 110 27.52 -4.68 -20.12
CA LYS A 110 27.08 -4.15 -21.43
C LYS A 110 26.10 -5.15 -22.05
N GLY A 111 24.84 -4.77 -22.20
CA GLY A 111 23.77 -5.65 -22.75
C GLY A 111 22.77 -6.13 -21.72
N GLY A 112 22.93 -5.74 -20.46
CA GLY A 112 22.01 -6.00 -19.37
C GLY A 112 22.17 -7.38 -18.73
N GLY A 113 22.07 -7.41 -17.41
CA GLY A 113 22.03 -8.63 -16.63
C GLY A 113 20.60 -9.16 -16.52
N THR A 114 20.31 -9.80 -15.41
CA THR A 114 18.97 -10.34 -15.06
C THR A 114 17.90 -9.26 -15.10
N LYS A 115 18.17 -8.07 -14.57
CA LYS A 115 17.23 -6.95 -14.54
C LYS A 115 16.75 -6.52 -15.92
N ALA A 116 17.62 -6.51 -16.92
CA ALA A 116 17.24 -6.14 -18.29
C ALA A 116 16.23 -7.09 -18.93
N LYS A 117 16.22 -8.37 -18.52
CA LYS A 117 15.27 -9.39 -18.99
C LYS A 117 13.91 -9.30 -18.32
N LEU A 118 13.83 -8.65 -17.15
CA LEU A 118 12.59 -8.41 -16.42
C LEU A 118 11.85 -7.14 -16.88
N GLY A 119 12.49 -6.34 -17.73
CA GLY A 119 11.90 -5.14 -18.32
C GLY A 119 12.17 -3.84 -17.57
N ARG A 120 12.00 -2.72 -18.27
CA ARG A 120 12.31 -1.38 -17.73
C ARG A 120 11.41 -0.95 -16.57
N THR A 121 10.19 -1.45 -16.52
CA THR A 121 9.19 -1.09 -15.51
C THR A 121 9.21 -2.02 -14.30
N PHE A 122 10.17 -2.96 -14.25
CA PHE A 122 10.20 -4.01 -13.24
C PHE A 122 10.13 -3.46 -11.81
N ASP A 123 10.99 -2.52 -11.43
CA ASP A 123 10.99 -1.97 -10.08
C ASP A 123 9.67 -1.26 -9.73
N THR A 124 9.09 -0.53 -10.68
CA THR A 124 7.82 0.19 -10.48
C THR A 124 6.66 -0.78 -10.28
N GLU A 125 6.58 -1.82 -11.11
CA GLU A 125 5.53 -2.84 -11.00
C GLU A 125 5.76 -3.74 -9.78
N LEU A 126 7.01 -4.05 -9.43
CA LEU A 126 7.34 -4.80 -8.22
C LEU A 126 6.96 -4.00 -6.96
N TYR A 127 7.23 -2.69 -6.94
CA TYR A 127 6.77 -1.81 -5.85
C TYR A 127 5.26 -1.83 -5.72
N ARG A 128 4.54 -1.75 -6.85
CA ARG A 128 3.08 -1.86 -6.88
C ARG A 128 2.60 -3.22 -6.38
N ALA A 129 3.25 -4.31 -6.81
CA ALA A 129 2.93 -5.66 -6.37
C ALA A 129 3.12 -5.80 -4.85
N GLY A 130 4.27 -5.37 -4.32
CA GLY A 130 4.57 -5.40 -2.90
C GLY A 130 3.59 -4.56 -2.08
N TYR A 131 3.25 -3.36 -2.54
CA TYR A 131 2.27 -2.51 -1.88
C TYR A 131 0.87 -3.18 -1.81
N LEU A 132 0.41 -3.74 -2.94
CA LEU A 132 -0.85 -4.47 -2.99
C LEU A 132 -0.82 -5.74 -2.13
N ALA A 133 0.31 -6.44 -2.08
CA ALA A 133 0.47 -7.61 -1.22
C ALA A 133 0.36 -7.24 0.27
N LEU A 134 0.90 -6.11 0.69
CA LEU A 134 0.77 -5.61 2.07
C LEU A 134 -0.69 -5.27 2.41
N ILE A 135 -1.37 -4.51 1.55
CA ILE A 135 -2.75 -4.06 1.86
C ILE A 135 -3.81 -5.14 1.65
N HIS A 136 -3.65 -6.05 0.68
CA HIS A 136 -4.61 -7.11 0.40
C HIS A 136 -4.25 -8.47 1.03
N GLY A 137 -3.01 -8.62 1.52
CA GLY A 137 -2.45 -9.89 1.98
C GLY A 137 -1.74 -10.65 0.87
N VAL A 138 -2.20 -10.54 -0.38
CA VAL A 138 -1.60 -11.15 -1.56
C VAL A 138 -1.82 -10.28 -2.80
N SER A 139 -0.86 -10.28 -3.70
CA SER A 139 -1.00 -9.81 -5.08
C SER A 139 -0.48 -10.87 -6.04
N PHE A 140 -0.89 -10.81 -7.30
CA PHE A 140 -0.51 -11.80 -8.29
C PHE A 140 0.32 -11.14 -9.39
N VAL A 141 1.54 -11.62 -9.57
CA VAL A 141 2.50 -11.09 -10.54
C VAL A 141 2.49 -11.97 -11.78
N PHE A 142 1.97 -11.45 -12.88
CA PHE A 142 1.96 -12.10 -14.18
C PHE A 142 3.20 -11.69 -14.96
N PHE A 143 4.03 -12.66 -15.34
CA PHE A 143 5.16 -12.42 -16.22
C PHE A 143 4.71 -12.54 -17.69
N ASN A 144 4.68 -11.38 -18.37
CA ASN A 144 4.28 -11.28 -19.76
C ASN A 144 5.48 -11.02 -20.65
N PHE A 145 6.18 -12.10 -21.02
CA PHE A 145 7.30 -12.14 -21.94
C PHE A 145 8.53 -11.30 -21.54
N ASP A 146 8.43 -9.99 -21.49
CA ASP A 146 9.53 -9.02 -21.23
C ASP A 146 9.22 -8.04 -20.11
N HIS A 147 8.08 -8.19 -19.44
CA HIS A 147 7.66 -7.32 -18.35
C HIS A 147 6.69 -8.03 -17.41
N ILE A 148 6.44 -7.44 -16.26
CA ILE A 148 5.47 -7.96 -15.29
C ILE A 148 4.22 -7.09 -15.27
N HIS A 149 3.07 -7.74 -15.06
CA HIS A 149 1.79 -7.12 -14.72
C HIS A 149 1.34 -7.55 -13.35
N VAL A 150 0.67 -6.66 -12.64
CA VAL A 150 0.20 -6.95 -11.28
C VAL A 150 -1.31 -6.98 -11.23
N PHE A 151 -1.85 -8.07 -10.70
CA PHE A 151 -3.27 -8.24 -10.47
C PHE A 151 -3.57 -8.16 -8.97
N PRO A 152 -4.45 -7.24 -8.54
CA PRO A 152 -4.87 -7.18 -7.15
C PRO A 152 -5.80 -8.35 -6.82
N LEU A 153 -5.84 -8.76 -5.55
CA LEU A 153 -6.75 -9.81 -5.08
C LEU A 153 -8.23 -9.48 -5.40
N THR A 154 -8.60 -8.22 -5.43
CA THR A 154 -9.98 -7.77 -5.72
C THR A 154 -10.44 -8.03 -7.17
N GLU A 155 -9.51 -8.27 -8.10
CA GLU A 155 -9.77 -8.53 -9.53
C GLU A 155 -9.34 -9.92 -9.99
N PHE A 156 -8.67 -10.70 -9.13
CA PHE A 156 -8.09 -11.99 -9.51
C PHE A 156 -8.58 -13.11 -8.59
N VAL A 157 -9.15 -14.16 -9.20
CA VAL A 157 -9.60 -15.38 -8.52
C VAL A 157 -8.55 -16.47 -8.72
N PRO A 158 -7.79 -16.84 -7.70
CA PRO A 158 -6.83 -17.94 -7.81
C PRO A 158 -7.53 -19.29 -7.71
N LEU A 159 -7.08 -20.25 -8.48
CA LEU A 159 -7.44 -21.67 -8.36
C LEU A 159 -6.22 -22.44 -7.85
N TRP A 160 -6.26 -22.78 -6.59
CA TRP A 160 -5.21 -23.54 -5.91
C TRP A 160 -5.44 -25.04 -6.07
N ASP A 161 -4.36 -25.79 -6.17
CA ASP A 161 -4.40 -27.24 -6.10
C ASP A 161 -4.55 -27.69 -4.64
N GLU A 162 -5.52 -28.54 -4.35
CA GLU A 162 -5.79 -29.03 -2.98
C GLU A 162 -4.67 -29.92 -2.44
N ASN A 163 -3.89 -30.56 -3.31
CA ASN A 163 -2.88 -31.53 -2.89
C ASN A 163 -1.57 -30.88 -2.46
N ASP A 164 -1.14 -29.85 -3.18
CA ASP A 164 0.16 -29.22 -2.98
C ASP A 164 0.10 -27.71 -2.69
N GLY A 165 -1.09 -27.12 -2.74
CA GLY A 165 -1.31 -25.70 -2.49
C GLY A 165 -0.71 -24.78 -3.58
N THR A 166 -0.34 -25.31 -4.73
CA THR A 166 0.20 -24.51 -5.83
C THR A 166 -0.91 -23.82 -6.64
N LEU A 167 -0.59 -22.67 -7.20
CA LEU A 167 -1.50 -21.95 -8.09
C LEU A 167 -1.46 -22.58 -9.49
N ARG A 168 -2.55 -23.27 -9.91
CA ARG A 168 -2.65 -23.96 -11.21
C ARG A 168 -3.32 -23.15 -12.28
N ALA A 169 -4.29 -22.33 -11.91
CA ALA A 169 -5.00 -21.46 -12.83
C ALA A 169 -5.47 -20.20 -12.11
N GLY A 170 -5.92 -19.22 -12.86
CA GLY A 170 -6.49 -18.02 -12.28
C GLY A 170 -7.39 -17.28 -13.25
N LEU A 171 -8.38 -16.60 -12.71
CA LEU A 171 -9.32 -15.79 -13.48
C LEU A 171 -9.16 -14.33 -13.10
N ARG A 172 -8.74 -13.49 -14.04
CA ARG A 172 -8.81 -12.04 -13.88
C ARG A 172 -10.11 -11.52 -14.46
N TYR A 173 -10.85 -10.71 -13.71
CA TYR A 173 -12.07 -10.07 -14.18
C TYR A 173 -12.13 -8.59 -13.80
N TRP A 174 -12.65 -7.77 -14.71
CA TRP A 174 -12.82 -6.35 -14.47
C TRP A 174 -13.95 -5.78 -15.32
N ARG A 175 -14.43 -4.62 -14.92
CA ARG A 175 -15.41 -3.85 -15.64
C ARG A 175 -15.03 -2.37 -15.59
N ILE A 176 -14.94 -1.70 -16.73
CA ILE A 176 -14.50 -0.31 -16.78
C ILE A 176 -15.57 0.60 -16.19
N ASP A 177 -16.83 0.40 -16.60
CA ASP A 177 -17.98 1.12 -16.06
C ASP A 177 -19.28 0.29 -16.20
N GLY A 178 -20.38 0.81 -15.64
CA GLY A 178 -21.68 0.12 -15.65
C GLY A 178 -22.29 -0.09 -17.03
N THR A 179 -21.84 0.59 -18.07
CA THR A 179 -22.36 0.51 -19.45
C THR A 179 -21.56 -0.47 -20.32
N LYS A 180 -20.30 -0.77 -19.91
CA LYS A 180 -19.40 -1.66 -20.65
C LYS A 180 -19.56 -3.11 -20.20
N PRO A 181 -19.25 -4.08 -21.08
CA PRO A 181 -19.25 -5.48 -20.71
C PRO A 181 -18.18 -5.78 -19.63
N THR A 182 -18.45 -6.77 -18.80
CA THR A 182 -17.42 -7.36 -17.93
C THR A 182 -16.51 -8.22 -18.79
N ILE A 183 -15.22 -8.04 -18.64
CA ILE A 183 -14.18 -8.86 -19.25
C ILE A 183 -13.66 -9.82 -18.20
N ALA A 184 -13.47 -11.07 -18.59
CA ALA A 184 -12.80 -12.07 -17.79
C ALA A 184 -11.75 -12.79 -18.65
N VAL A 185 -10.58 -13.02 -18.09
CA VAL A 185 -9.48 -13.75 -18.74
C VAL A 185 -9.08 -14.90 -17.82
N LEU A 186 -9.26 -16.10 -18.33
CA LEU A 186 -8.85 -17.33 -17.66
C LEU A 186 -7.44 -17.68 -18.10
N TYR A 187 -6.54 -17.82 -17.13
CA TYR A 187 -5.14 -18.22 -17.30
C TYR A 187 -4.95 -19.66 -16.81
N THR A 188 -4.37 -20.49 -17.64
CA THR A 188 -4.02 -21.89 -17.33
C THR A 188 -2.57 -22.16 -17.76
N GLU A 189 -2.03 -23.33 -17.50
CA GLU A 189 -0.70 -23.72 -18.00
C GLU A 189 -0.65 -23.79 -19.52
N ASP A 190 -1.78 -24.13 -20.18
CA ASP A 190 -1.89 -24.28 -21.64
C ASP A 190 -2.08 -22.95 -22.38
N GLY A 191 -2.24 -21.84 -21.66
CA GLY A 191 -2.45 -20.53 -22.25
C GLY A 191 -3.55 -19.71 -21.56
N TYR A 192 -4.04 -18.71 -22.26
CA TYR A 192 -5.11 -17.86 -21.74
C TYR A 192 -6.28 -17.75 -22.71
N ARG A 193 -7.49 -17.59 -22.16
CA ARG A 193 -8.72 -17.42 -22.93
C ARG A 193 -9.55 -16.29 -22.39
N ARG A 194 -10.07 -15.46 -23.29
CA ARG A 194 -10.89 -14.30 -22.95
C ARG A 194 -12.37 -14.63 -23.03
N PHE A 195 -13.13 -14.05 -22.10
CA PHE A 195 -14.57 -14.11 -22.00
C PHE A 195 -15.14 -12.72 -21.79
N LYS A 196 -16.39 -12.53 -22.21
CA LYS A 196 -17.12 -11.27 -21.96
C LYS A 196 -18.55 -11.56 -21.51
N SER A 197 -19.09 -10.64 -20.72
CA SER A 197 -20.50 -10.66 -20.34
C SER A 197 -21.13 -9.28 -20.43
N LYS A 198 -22.29 -9.22 -21.07
CA LYS A 198 -23.14 -8.01 -21.10
C LYS A 198 -24.06 -7.95 -19.88
N SER A 199 -24.26 -9.05 -19.18
CA SER A 199 -25.16 -9.20 -18.02
C SER A 199 -24.45 -9.02 -16.68
N GLY A 200 -23.45 -8.15 -16.61
CA GLY A 200 -22.68 -7.90 -15.40
C GLY A 200 -21.66 -9.03 -15.15
N TYR A 201 -21.81 -9.79 -14.08
CA TYR A 201 -20.87 -10.84 -13.67
C TYR A 201 -21.46 -12.25 -13.88
N ALA A 202 -22.44 -12.40 -14.73
CA ALA A 202 -23.08 -13.66 -15.08
C ALA A 202 -23.17 -13.81 -16.60
N ARG A 203 -23.44 -15.04 -17.07
CA ARG A 203 -23.63 -15.36 -18.49
C ARG A 203 -22.43 -14.91 -19.35
N PHE A 204 -21.27 -15.44 -19.04
CA PHE A 204 -20.08 -15.21 -19.85
C PHE A 204 -20.17 -15.98 -21.18
N GLU A 205 -19.67 -15.36 -22.24
CA GLU A 205 -19.53 -15.92 -23.57
C GLU A 205 -18.04 -15.94 -23.95
N LYS A 206 -17.60 -16.92 -24.71
CA LYS A 206 -16.23 -16.97 -25.25
C LYS A 206 -16.00 -15.73 -26.14
N ASP A 207 -14.89 -15.02 -25.93
CA ASP A 207 -14.45 -13.85 -26.71
C ASP A 207 -13.10 -14.11 -27.37
N GLY A 208 -12.97 -15.22 -28.05
CA GLY A 208 -11.79 -15.72 -28.72
C GLY A 208 -11.40 -17.15 -28.30
N ASP A 209 -10.45 -17.69 -29.04
CA ASP A 209 -9.91 -19.02 -28.79
C ASP A 209 -8.83 -19.00 -27.68
N LEU A 210 -8.40 -20.19 -27.26
CA LEU A 210 -7.25 -20.34 -26.37
C LEU A 210 -6.00 -19.83 -27.09
N ARG A 211 -5.22 -18.99 -26.43
CA ARG A 211 -3.98 -18.41 -26.96
C ARG A 211 -2.81 -18.80 -26.07
N ALA A 212 -1.72 -19.18 -26.69
CA ALA A 212 -0.46 -19.40 -26.01
C ALA A 212 0.13 -18.06 -25.49
N TYR A 213 0.94 -18.12 -24.43
CA TYR A 213 1.57 -16.93 -23.83
C TYR A 213 2.62 -16.28 -24.75
N LYS A 214 3.29 -17.10 -25.59
CA LYS A 214 4.29 -16.63 -26.54
C LYS A 214 3.83 -17.01 -27.94
N GLN A 215 3.68 -16.02 -28.79
CA GLN A 215 3.30 -16.22 -30.19
C GLN A 215 4.33 -15.56 -31.09
N THR A 216 4.88 -16.33 -32.02
CA THR A 216 5.71 -15.79 -33.08
C THR A 216 4.84 -15.55 -34.32
N VAL A 217 4.80 -14.32 -34.78
CA VAL A 217 3.99 -13.89 -35.92
C VAL A 217 4.86 -13.60 -37.13
N SER A 218 4.34 -13.87 -38.33
CA SER A 218 4.99 -13.52 -39.59
C SER A 218 5.09 -11.99 -39.76
N LYS A 219 6.12 -11.52 -40.43
CA LYS A 219 6.16 -10.12 -40.91
C LYS A 219 5.18 -10.04 -42.08
N ALA A 220 3.95 -9.67 -41.82
CA ALA A 220 2.96 -9.40 -42.85
C ALA A 220 3.24 -8.07 -43.57
N PRO A 221 2.94 -7.96 -44.91
CA PRO A 221 2.80 -6.70 -45.59
C PRO A 221 1.75 -5.81 -44.90
N ALA A 222 1.81 -4.50 -45.12
CA ALA A 222 0.95 -3.54 -44.41
C ALA A 222 -0.58 -3.81 -44.49
N ASP A 223 -1.01 -4.54 -45.50
CA ASP A 223 -2.43 -4.83 -45.79
C ASP A 223 -2.88 -6.27 -45.44
N ALA A 224 -2.01 -7.08 -44.80
CA ALA A 224 -2.33 -8.45 -44.41
C ALA A 224 -2.25 -8.63 -42.89
N GLU A 225 -3.20 -9.41 -42.33
CA GLU A 225 -3.10 -9.78 -40.91
C GLU A 225 -1.88 -10.68 -40.68
N PRO A 226 -1.11 -10.45 -39.60
CA PRO A 226 0.05 -11.30 -39.29
C PRO A 226 -0.41 -12.73 -38.95
N GLU A 227 0.20 -13.71 -39.61
CA GLU A 227 -0.07 -15.14 -39.38
C GLU A 227 0.80 -15.64 -38.21
N VAL A 228 0.19 -16.38 -37.28
CA VAL A 228 0.90 -17.04 -36.19
C VAL A 228 1.70 -18.22 -36.74
N ILE A 229 3.04 -18.15 -36.63
CA ILE A 229 3.96 -19.18 -37.14
C ILE A 229 4.26 -20.22 -36.07
N ALA A 230 4.39 -19.83 -34.82
CA ALA A 230 4.68 -20.71 -33.69
C ALA A 230 4.03 -20.21 -32.42
N GLU A 231 3.61 -21.15 -31.59
CA GLU A 231 3.01 -20.94 -30.28
C GLU A 231 3.81 -21.70 -29.22
N GLU A 232 4.13 -21.06 -28.12
CA GLU A 232 4.89 -21.66 -27.03
C GLU A 232 4.32 -21.18 -25.69
N ASN A 233 4.28 -22.08 -24.71
CA ASN A 233 3.89 -21.75 -23.33
C ASN A 233 5.11 -21.79 -22.40
N TYR A 234 4.94 -21.29 -21.19
CA TYR A 234 5.90 -21.48 -20.12
C TYR A 234 5.80 -22.91 -19.57
N SER A 235 6.82 -23.36 -18.84
CA SER A 235 6.84 -24.68 -18.21
C SER A 235 5.80 -24.83 -17.07
N ARG A 236 5.23 -23.73 -16.62
CA ARG A 236 4.18 -23.64 -15.60
C ARG A 236 3.40 -22.35 -15.78
N LEU A 237 2.32 -22.17 -15.03
CA LEU A 237 1.54 -20.93 -15.03
C LEU A 237 2.43 -19.71 -14.79
N PRO A 238 2.44 -18.69 -15.69
CA PRO A 238 3.29 -17.51 -15.55
C PRO A 238 2.73 -16.45 -14.58
N ILE A 239 1.93 -16.85 -13.62
CA ILE A 239 1.39 -16.01 -12.57
C ILE A 239 1.91 -16.53 -11.23
N VAL A 240 2.58 -15.65 -10.49
CA VAL A 240 3.19 -15.97 -9.20
C VAL A 240 2.50 -15.17 -8.11
N PRO A 241 2.03 -15.80 -7.03
CA PRO A 241 1.51 -15.08 -5.88
C PRO A 241 2.66 -14.41 -5.12
N LEU A 242 2.47 -13.15 -4.76
CA LEU A 242 3.32 -12.40 -3.85
C LEU A 242 2.55 -12.14 -2.57
N TRP A 243 3.01 -12.71 -1.46
CA TRP A 243 2.42 -12.49 -0.15
C TRP A 243 3.00 -11.26 0.54
N GLY A 244 2.18 -10.53 1.30
CA GLY A 244 2.64 -9.36 2.06
C GLY A 244 3.41 -9.71 3.33
N SER A 245 3.17 -10.90 3.87
CA SER A 245 3.82 -11.47 5.04
C SER A 245 3.58 -12.97 5.11
N ARG A 246 4.31 -13.65 6.00
CA ARG A 246 4.11 -15.08 6.30
C ARG A 246 2.70 -15.44 6.81
N LEU A 247 1.94 -14.45 7.31
CA LEU A 247 0.58 -14.65 7.81
C LEU A 247 -0.47 -14.68 6.70
N HIS A 248 -0.11 -14.33 5.47
CA HIS A 248 -0.99 -14.32 4.29
C HIS A 248 -2.28 -13.51 4.49
N GLN A 249 -2.19 -12.39 5.20
CA GLN A 249 -3.32 -11.52 5.51
C GLN A 249 -2.99 -10.05 5.28
N SER A 250 -4.03 -9.24 5.14
CA SER A 250 -3.90 -7.77 5.06
C SER A 250 -3.26 -7.19 6.31
N THR A 251 -2.39 -6.21 6.16
CA THR A 251 -1.83 -5.42 7.27
C THR A 251 -2.89 -4.59 8.02
N LEU A 252 -4.12 -4.51 7.50
CA LEU A 252 -5.24 -3.86 8.21
C LEU A 252 -5.74 -4.73 9.38
N VAL A 253 -5.56 -6.05 9.30
CA VAL A 253 -5.93 -6.98 10.39
C VAL A 253 -5.11 -6.65 11.63
N GLY A 254 -5.78 -6.41 12.74
CA GLY A 254 -5.15 -5.98 14.00
C GLY A 254 -5.04 -4.45 14.15
N LEU A 255 -4.96 -3.68 13.07
CA LEU A 255 -4.85 -2.21 13.13
C LEU A 255 -6.19 -1.50 13.00
N GLN A 256 -7.17 -2.13 12.35
CA GLN A 256 -8.44 -1.48 12.01
C GLN A 256 -9.11 -0.87 13.23
N GLN A 257 -9.18 -1.61 14.33
CA GLN A 257 -9.85 -1.17 15.55
C GLN A 257 -9.17 0.05 16.18
N SER A 258 -7.85 0.07 16.22
CA SER A 258 -7.08 1.20 16.76
C SER A 258 -7.24 2.44 15.89
N ILE A 259 -7.22 2.31 14.56
CA ILE A 259 -7.46 3.40 13.62
C ILE A 259 -8.89 3.93 13.76
N ASP A 260 -9.90 3.06 13.84
CA ASP A 260 -11.30 3.44 14.00
C ASP A 260 -11.55 4.17 15.32
N SER A 261 -10.95 3.70 16.39
CA SER A 261 -11.02 4.35 17.70
C SER A 261 -10.39 5.74 17.68
N TYR A 262 -9.21 5.86 17.07
CA TYR A 262 -8.54 7.15 16.88
C TYR A 262 -9.41 8.14 16.10
N ASP A 263 -9.95 7.71 14.97
CA ASP A 263 -10.76 8.55 14.07
C ASP A 263 -12.07 8.97 14.73
N LEU A 264 -12.72 8.05 15.47
CA LEU A 264 -13.96 8.33 16.19
C LEU A 264 -13.74 9.39 17.29
N ILE A 265 -12.72 9.22 18.12
CA ILE A 265 -12.39 10.19 19.19
C ILE A 265 -11.96 11.54 18.61
N ARG A 266 -11.14 11.55 17.57
CA ARG A 266 -10.71 12.77 16.88
C ARG A 266 -11.88 13.53 16.27
N SER A 267 -12.80 12.82 15.60
CA SER A 267 -14.00 13.40 15.01
C SER A 267 -14.97 13.88 16.09
N GLY A 268 -15.16 13.10 17.16
CA GLY A 268 -15.93 13.50 18.35
C GLY A 268 -15.39 14.75 19.01
N PHE A 269 -14.07 14.85 19.15
CA PHE A 269 -13.43 16.04 19.70
C PHE A 269 -13.65 17.30 18.84
N ALA A 270 -13.57 17.17 17.50
CA ALA A 270 -13.90 18.25 16.59
C ALA A 270 -15.39 18.67 16.69
N ASN A 271 -16.29 17.68 16.84
CA ASN A 271 -17.71 17.97 17.05
C ASN A 271 -17.97 18.72 18.35
N ASP A 272 -17.35 18.29 19.44
CA ASP A 272 -17.53 18.92 20.73
C ASP A 272 -16.97 20.35 20.74
N LEU A 273 -15.81 20.60 20.09
CA LEU A 273 -15.29 21.96 19.93
C LEU A 273 -16.25 22.85 19.13
N GLN A 274 -16.93 22.31 18.13
CA GLN A 274 -17.92 23.04 17.34
C GLN A 274 -19.21 23.25 18.13
N ASP A 275 -19.67 22.24 18.85
CA ASP A 275 -20.91 22.28 19.63
C ASP A 275 -20.73 23.17 20.90
N CYS A 276 -19.54 23.19 21.54
CA CYS A 276 -19.23 24.09 22.65
C CYS A 276 -19.15 25.57 22.30
N ALA A 277 -19.03 25.90 21.01
CA ALA A 277 -19.18 27.28 20.56
C ALA A 277 -20.63 27.78 20.70
N GLN A 278 -21.59 26.86 20.94
CA GLN A 278 -22.97 27.20 21.23
C GLN A 278 -23.13 27.41 22.74
N ILE A 279 -23.56 28.61 23.10
CA ILE A 279 -23.87 28.93 24.51
C ILE A 279 -25.31 28.48 24.80
N TYR A 280 -25.48 27.57 25.77
CA TYR A 280 -26.81 27.21 26.28
C TYR A 280 -27.22 28.22 27.35
N TRP A 281 -28.44 28.71 27.27
CA TRP A 281 -29.00 29.62 28.20
C TRP A 281 -29.98 28.93 29.14
N ILE A 282 -29.75 28.99 30.42
CA ILE A 282 -30.66 28.46 31.43
C ILE A 282 -31.53 29.63 31.92
N LEU A 283 -32.85 29.48 31.74
CA LEU A 283 -33.85 30.42 32.25
C LEU A 283 -34.34 29.90 33.59
N GLU A 284 -34.07 30.65 34.66
CA GLU A 284 -34.53 30.32 36.01
C GLU A 284 -35.76 31.16 36.36
N ASN A 285 -36.82 30.48 36.92
CA ASN A 285 -38.07 31.12 37.38
C ASN A 285 -38.93 31.77 36.27
N TYR A 286 -38.83 31.33 35.07
CA TYR A 286 -39.71 31.78 33.98
C TYR A 286 -40.94 30.87 33.76
N GLY A 287 -41.58 30.42 34.86
CA GLY A 287 -42.82 29.66 34.77
C GLY A 287 -43.97 30.51 34.26
N GLY A 288 -44.38 30.25 33.02
CA GLY A 288 -45.47 31.00 32.36
C GLY A 288 -45.16 31.52 30.98
N MET A 289 -43.94 31.35 30.45
CA MET A 289 -43.62 31.61 29.08
C MET A 289 -44.28 30.60 28.13
N ASP A 290 -44.95 31.10 27.12
CA ASP A 290 -45.45 30.24 26.04
C ASP A 290 -44.42 30.00 24.96
N ASP A 291 -44.69 29.10 24.01
CA ASP A 291 -43.78 28.78 22.92
C ASP A 291 -43.37 30.00 22.07
N LYS A 292 -44.23 31.00 21.98
CA LYS A 292 -43.98 32.23 21.21
C LYS A 292 -42.99 33.15 21.96
N ASP A 293 -43.07 33.19 23.24
CA ASP A 293 -42.15 33.99 24.08
C ASP A 293 -40.76 33.35 24.11
N LEU A 294 -40.68 32.00 24.15
CA LEU A 294 -39.42 31.27 24.00
C LEU A 294 -38.81 31.50 22.61
N GLN A 295 -39.63 31.57 21.55
CA GLN A 295 -39.13 31.84 20.20
C GLN A 295 -38.59 33.27 20.10
N LYS A 296 -39.29 34.28 20.61
CA LYS A 296 -38.81 35.66 20.64
C LYS A 296 -37.50 35.80 21.44
N PHE A 297 -37.42 35.15 22.59
CA PHE A 297 -36.24 35.16 23.44
C PHE A 297 -35.04 34.52 22.70
N ARG A 298 -35.27 33.38 22.06
CA ARG A 298 -34.24 32.72 21.23
C ARG A 298 -33.77 33.65 20.10
N ASP A 299 -34.68 34.30 19.37
CA ASP A 299 -34.38 35.17 18.25
C ASP A 299 -33.60 36.42 18.71
N GLN A 300 -33.93 36.99 19.90
CA GLN A 300 -33.17 38.10 20.51
C GLN A 300 -31.75 37.69 20.83
N ILE A 301 -31.54 36.50 21.41
CA ILE A 301 -30.18 36.03 21.74
C ILE A 301 -29.39 35.76 20.46
N LEU A 302 -29.98 35.08 19.48
CA LEU A 302 -29.30 34.67 18.24
C LEU A 302 -28.99 35.84 17.30
N LEU A 303 -29.91 36.83 17.22
CA LEU A 303 -29.80 37.95 16.29
C LEU A 303 -29.16 39.19 16.91
N GLN A 304 -29.44 39.46 18.17
CA GLN A 304 -29.04 40.71 18.83
C GLN A 304 -27.95 40.49 19.88
N HIS A 305 -27.69 39.23 20.28
CA HIS A 305 -26.77 38.85 21.36
C HIS A 305 -27.09 39.55 22.72
N ILE A 306 -28.32 40.00 22.89
CA ILE A 306 -28.82 40.72 24.10
C ILE A 306 -30.12 40.06 24.51
N ALA A 307 -30.23 39.72 25.78
CA ALA A 307 -31.49 39.29 26.39
C ALA A 307 -31.80 40.17 27.61
N VAL A 308 -33.02 40.62 27.73
CA VAL A 308 -33.50 41.34 28.91
C VAL A 308 -34.19 40.33 29.82
N ALA A 309 -33.69 40.19 31.03
CA ALA A 309 -34.24 39.33 32.11
C ALA A 309 -34.91 40.21 33.15
N ASP A 310 -36.12 39.86 33.57
CA ASP A 310 -36.77 40.44 34.74
C ASP A 310 -36.26 39.71 35.97
N THR A 311 -35.58 40.42 36.84
CA THR A 311 -34.99 39.88 38.06
C THR A 311 -35.83 40.20 39.31
N SER A 312 -37.03 40.78 39.17
CA SER A 312 -37.85 41.19 40.27
C SER A 312 -38.31 40.08 41.19
N ASP A 313 -38.45 38.83 40.64
CA ASP A 313 -38.88 37.61 41.39
C ASP A 313 -37.74 36.56 41.53
N GLY A 314 -36.48 37.01 41.46
CA GLY A 314 -35.34 36.09 41.58
C GLY A 314 -35.08 35.25 40.34
N GLY A 315 -35.69 35.59 39.20
CA GLY A 315 -35.41 35.00 37.89
C GLY A 315 -34.06 35.45 37.39
N GLY A 316 -33.44 34.62 36.57
CA GLY A 316 -32.14 34.93 36.00
C GLY A 316 -31.84 34.14 34.73
N ILE A 317 -30.92 34.64 33.96
CA ILE A 317 -30.38 33.96 32.78
C ILE A 317 -28.93 33.61 33.09
N LYS A 318 -28.60 32.35 33.01
CA LYS A 318 -27.22 31.87 33.20
C LYS A 318 -26.72 31.21 31.95
N PRO A 319 -25.58 31.64 31.42
CA PRO A 319 -24.92 30.89 30.35
C PRO A 319 -24.38 29.59 30.93
N TYR A 320 -24.66 28.50 30.24
CA TYR A 320 -24.04 27.20 30.54
C TYR A 320 -23.10 26.82 29.40
N THR A 321 -21.82 26.69 29.73
CA THR A 321 -20.80 26.18 28.83
C THR A 321 -20.40 24.78 29.27
N GLN A 322 -20.37 23.87 28.33
CA GLN A 322 -19.95 22.49 28.60
C GLN A 322 -18.42 22.42 28.62
N ASP A 323 -17.84 21.95 29.71
CA ASP A 323 -16.42 21.71 29.79
C ASP A 323 -16.05 20.45 28.99
N ILE A 324 -15.08 20.60 28.08
CA ILE A 324 -14.55 19.49 27.31
C ILE A 324 -13.37 18.88 28.06
N PRO A 325 -13.31 17.54 28.26
CA PRO A 325 -12.17 16.89 28.91
C PRO A 325 -10.94 16.86 27.94
N TYR A 326 -10.41 18.03 27.65
CA TYR A 326 -9.32 18.24 26.67
C TYR A 326 -8.08 17.40 26.99
N ALA A 327 -7.62 17.42 28.24
CA ALA A 327 -6.39 16.72 28.63
C ALA A 327 -6.52 15.20 28.48
N ALA A 328 -7.64 14.61 28.89
CA ALA A 328 -7.88 13.18 28.77
C ALA A 328 -7.95 12.73 27.31
N ARG A 329 -8.63 13.51 26.46
CA ARG A 329 -8.74 13.18 25.02
C ARG A 329 -7.42 13.29 24.29
N THR A 330 -6.64 14.34 24.59
CA THR A 330 -5.31 14.53 24.00
C THR A 330 -4.37 13.41 24.41
N ALA A 331 -4.35 13.04 25.70
CA ALA A 331 -3.54 11.91 26.19
C ALA A 331 -3.93 10.60 25.50
N TYR A 332 -5.23 10.31 25.42
CA TYR A 332 -5.73 9.12 24.74
C TYR A 332 -5.36 9.04 23.26
N LEU A 333 -5.52 10.16 22.52
CA LEU A 333 -5.11 10.23 21.11
C LEU A 333 -3.61 10.03 20.92
N GLN A 334 -2.79 10.52 21.87
CA GLN A 334 -1.34 10.29 21.84
C GLN A 334 -1.00 8.82 22.08
N THR A 335 -1.64 8.19 23.07
CA THR A 335 -1.44 6.75 23.37
C THR A 335 -1.83 5.88 22.18
N ILE A 336 -3.06 6.00 21.68
CA ILE A 336 -3.50 5.17 20.52
C ILE A 336 -2.61 5.43 19.29
N ARG A 337 -2.17 6.67 19.08
CA ARG A 337 -1.25 6.95 17.99
C ARG A 337 0.06 6.16 18.16
N GLN A 338 0.59 6.10 19.35
CA GLN A 338 1.80 5.33 19.68
C GLN A 338 1.55 3.84 19.47
N ASP A 339 0.44 3.31 20.02
CA ASP A 339 0.05 1.91 19.85
C ASP A 339 -0.06 1.52 18.38
N ILE A 340 -0.65 2.37 17.50
CA ILE A 340 -0.73 2.12 16.05
C ILE A 340 0.65 1.94 15.41
N TYR A 341 1.65 2.74 15.81
CA TYR A 341 3.01 2.61 15.29
C TYR A 341 3.72 1.37 15.84
N GLU A 342 3.52 1.07 17.11
CA GLU A 342 4.11 -0.10 17.78
C GLU A 342 3.51 -1.40 17.23
N ASP A 343 2.18 -1.51 17.13
CA ASP A 343 1.48 -2.69 16.60
C ASP A 343 1.82 -2.98 15.14
N PHE A 344 2.01 -1.93 14.33
CA PHE A 344 2.45 -2.09 12.94
C PHE A 344 3.94 -2.41 12.84
N GLY A 345 4.75 -2.12 13.87
CA GLY A 345 6.20 -2.11 13.77
C GLY A 345 6.73 -1.02 12.83
N GLY A 346 6.08 0.15 12.84
CA GLY A 346 6.43 1.29 11.99
C GLY A 346 7.38 2.26 12.69
N PHE A 347 8.18 2.96 11.88
CA PHE A 347 9.09 3.98 12.39
C PHE A 347 8.36 5.32 12.61
N ASP A 348 8.29 5.79 13.87
CA ASP A 348 7.72 7.09 14.21
C ASP A 348 8.77 8.19 14.22
N THR A 349 8.80 9.00 13.16
CA THR A 349 9.71 10.16 13.07
C THR A 349 9.54 11.20 14.16
N LYS A 350 8.35 11.28 14.81
CA LYS A 350 8.14 12.22 15.92
C LYS A 350 8.83 11.77 17.21
N ALA A 351 8.96 10.49 17.43
CA ALA A 351 9.67 9.95 18.59
C ALA A 351 11.16 10.33 18.57
N ILE A 352 11.74 10.49 17.37
CA ILE A 352 13.15 10.81 17.17
C ILE A 352 13.41 12.33 17.13
N SER A 353 12.43 13.14 16.75
CA SER A 353 12.62 14.61 16.65
C SER A 353 12.80 15.33 18.00
N ALA A 354 12.64 14.63 19.12
CA ALA A 354 12.89 15.18 20.46
C ALA A 354 14.37 15.02 20.84
N SER A 355 15.19 15.95 20.38
CA SER A 355 16.56 16.30 20.79
C SER A 355 17.65 15.20 20.90
N ASN A 356 18.77 15.44 20.22
CA ASN A 356 20.11 14.79 20.42
C ASN A 356 20.10 13.27 20.64
N GLN A 357 19.39 12.52 19.78
CA GLN A 357 19.43 11.08 19.86
C GLN A 357 20.71 10.53 19.23
N THR A 358 21.35 9.60 19.94
CA THR A 358 22.54 8.87 19.46
C THR A 358 22.17 7.97 18.28
N ALA A 359 23.14 7.65 17.40
CA ALA A 359 22.95 6.69 16.32
C ALA A 359 22.42 5.34 16.83
N THR A 360 22.84 4.90 18.00
CA THR A 360 22.33 3.69 18.65
C THR A 360 20.83 3.75 18.94
N ALA A 361 20.33 4.89 19.43
CA ALA A 361 18.89 5.07 19.68
C ALA A 361 18.09 5.08 18.38
N ILE A 362 18.62 5.71 17.33
CA ILE A 362 17.99 5.72 15.99
C ILE A 362 17.96 4.28 15.44
N ASN A 363 19.06 3.54 15.51
CA ASN A 363 19.11 2.16 15.05
C ASN A 363 18.14 1.25 15.83
N SER A 364 18.05 1.42 17.15
CA SER A 364 17.08 0.66 17.97
C SER A 364 15.63 0.98 17.58
N ALA A 365 15.33 2.22 17.19
CA ALA A 365 13.99 2.61 16.74
C ALA A 365 13.61 2.00 15.37
N TYR A 366 14.61 1.59 14.55
CA TYR A 366 14.36 0.88 13.29
C TYR A 366 14.14 -0.62 13.47
N GLN A 367 14.51 -1.21 14.62
CA GLN A 367 14.46 -2.67 14.81
C GLN A 367 13.08 -3.28 14.45
N PRO A 368 11.93 -2.78 14.90
CA PRO A 368 10.63 -3.36 14.52
C PRO A 368 10.34 -3.28 13.01
N LEU A 369 10.80 -2.20 12.37
CA LEU A 369 10.67 -2.06 10.91
C LEU A 369 11.61 -3.00 10.17
N ASP A 370 12.82 -3.26 10.68
CA ASP A 370 13.77 -4.23 10.12
C ASP A 370 13.20 -5.65 10.15
N GLU A 371 12.66 -6.09 11.30
CA GLU A 371 12.05 -7.43 11.46
C GLU A 371 10.88 -7.64 10.50
N ASN A 372 10.05 -6.61 10.34
CA ASN A 372 8.95 -6.63 9.37
C ASN A 372 9.44 -6.62 7.92
N ALA A 373 10.54 -5.92 7.65
CA ALA A 373 11.15 -5.88 6.32
C ALA A 373 11.78 -7.24 5.97
N ASP A 374 12.41 -7.93 6.92
CA ASP A 374 12.96 -9.28 6.71
C ASP A 374 11.88 -10.26 6.25
N ASP A 375 10.73 -10.28 6.93
CA ASP A 375 9.61 -11.14 6.52
C ASP A 375 9.09 -10.78 5.11
N PHE A 376 8.94 -9.49 4.83
CA PHE A 376 8.47 -9.01 3.53
C PHE A 376 9.47 -9.29 2.40
N GLU A 377 10.77 -9.07 2.63
CA GLU A 377 11.84 -9.32 1.67
C GLU A 377 11.96 -10.82 1.34
N ASN A 378 11.74 -11.71 2.32
CA ASN A 378 11.68 -13.16 2.07
C ASN A 378 10.52 -13.53 1.12
N GLN A 379 9.35 -12.89 1.26
CA GLN A 379 8.22 -13.11 0.34
C GLN A 379 8.53 -12.56 -1.06
N LEU A 380 9.15 -11.39 -1.15
CA LEU A 380 9.61 -10.81 -2.41
C LEU A 380 10.66 -11.67 -3.10
N GLU A 381 11.65 -12.17 -2.36
CA GLU A 381 12.68 -13.07 -2.89
C GLU A 381 12.06 -14.34 -3.48
N SER A 382 11.15 -14.99 -2.75
CA SER A 382 10.44 -16.18 -3.20
C SER A 382 9.68 -15.93 -4.51
N CYS A 383 8.96 -14.81 -4.58
CA CYS A 383 8.23 -14.42 -5.79
C CYS A 383 9.18 -14.15 -6.97
N ILE A 384 10.24 -13.36 -6.76
CA ILE A 384 11.21 -13.02 -7.80
C ILE A 384 11.92 -14.26 -8.31
N ARG A 385 12.40 -15.16 -7.45
CA ARG A 385 13.02 -16.43 -7.84
C ARG A 385 12.05 -17.30 -8.65
N SER A 386 10.76 -17.29 -8.28
CA SER A 386 9.74 -18.00 -9.03
C SER A 386 9.55 -17.43 -10.44
N ILE A 387 9.59 -16.10 -10.60
CA ILE A 387 9.53 -15.44 -11.92
C ILE A 387 10.80 -15.75 -12.72
N LEU A 388 11.98 -15.68 -12.11
CA LEU A 388 13.24 -16.01 -12.77
C LEU A 388 13.28 -17.46 -13.26
N GLY A 389 12.71 -18.38 -12.48
CA GLY A 389 12.56 -19.79 -12.88
C GLY A 389 11.73 -20.00 -14.15
N LEU A 390 10.75 -19.11 -14.47
CA LEU A 390 9.99 -19.16 -15.72
C LEU A 390 10.85 -18.88 -16.97
N ILE A 391 11.93 -18.15 -16.81
CA ILE A 391 12.87 -17.79 -17.89
C ILE A 391 14.22 -18.51 -17.79
N GLY A 392 14.31 -19.50 -16.88
CA GLY A 392 15.50 -20.34 -16.73
C GLY A 392 16.72 -19.59 -16.19
N ILE A 393 16.52 -18.56 -15.35
CA ILE A 393 17.56 -17.80 -14.69
C ILE A 393 17.61 -18.19 -13.22
N ASP A 394 18.81 -18.53 -12.73
CA ASP A 394 19.09 -18.72 -11.31
C ASP A 394 19.93 -17.53 -10.81
N ASP A 395 19.26 -16.59 -10.15
CA ASP A 395 19.89 -15.39 -9.58
C ASP A 395 19.19 -14.99 -8.29
N VAL A 396 19.88 -14.24 -7.45
CA VAL A 396 19.39 -13.81 -6.15
C VAL A 396 19.14 -12.31 -6.14
N PRO A 397 17.92 -11.85 -5.80
CA PRO A 397 17.67 -10.44 -5.64
C PRO A 397 18.34 -9.91 -4.37
N VAL A 398 18.86 -8.70 -4.46
CA VAL A 398 19.48 -7.98 -3.34
C VAL A 398 18.68 -6.70 -3.11
N PHE A 399 18.19 -6.54 -1.87
CA PHE A 399 17.42 -5.39 -1.43
C PHE A 399 18.33 -4.41 -0.69
N LYS A 400 18.24 -3.13 -1.03
CA LYS A 400 18.95 -2.05 -0.32
C LYS A 400 17.93 -1.20 0.43
N ARG A 401 17.90 -1.35 1.76
CA ARG A 401 16.95 -0.64 2.62
C ARG A 401 17.21 0.85 2.64
N ASN A 402 16.14 1.64 2.60
CA ASN A 402 16.20 3.11 2.63
C ASN A 402 16.11 3.60 4.09
N ARG A 403 17.25 3.74 4.76
CA ARG A 403 17.33 4.24 6.14
C ARG A 403 17.62 5.74 6.19
N ILE A 404 16.95 6.44 7.08
CA ILE A 404 17.35 7.79 7.48
C ILE A 404 18.54 7.61 8.43
N SER A 405 19.72 7.99 7.98
CA SER A 405 20.94 7.91 8.78
C SER A 405 21.57 9.29 8.90
N ASN A 406 22.33 9.49 9.98
CA ASN A 406 23.19 10.66 10.08
C ASN A 406 24.33 10.51 9.06
N GLN A 407 24.27 11.26 7.96
CA GLN A 407 25.26 11.17 6.88
C GLN A 407 26.70 11.38 7.38
N LEU A 408 26.87 12.24 8.39
CA LEU A 408 28.19 12.47 8.99
C LEU A 408 28.74 11.25 9.68
N GLU A 409 27.92 10.57 10.49
CA GLU A 409 28.30 9.32 11.17
C GLU A 409 28.56 8.19 10.18
N GLN A 410 27.75 8.07 9.12
CA GLN A 410 28.00 7.05 8.06
C GLN A 410 29.35 7.28 7.38
N VAL A 411 29.65 8.53 7.01
CA VAL A 411 30.96 8.86 6.41
C VAL A 411 32.09 8.58 7.41
N GLN A 412 31.91 8.90 8.68
CA GLN A 412 32.92 8.61 9.72
C GLN A 412 33.15 7.10 9.90
N MET A 413 32.09 6.29 9.98
CA MET A 413 32.19 4.84 10.07
C MET A 413 32.88 4.26 8.83
N LEU A 414 32.46 4.68 7.64
CA LEU A 414 33.05 4.23 6.38
C LEU A 414 34.53 4.62 6.27
N MET A 415 34.92 5.80 6.76
CA MET A 415 36.32 6.22 6.80
C MET A 415 37.16 5.42 7.81
N LEU A 416 36.57 4.94 8.89
CA LEU A 416 37.23 4.03 9.84
C LEU A 416 37.40 2.62 9.25
N GLU A 417 36.48 2.18 8.40
CA GLU A 417 36.52 0.91 7.69
C GLU A 417 37.36 0.96 6.39
N ALA A 418 37.62 2.16 5.87
CA ALA A 418 38.35 2.37 4.62
C ALA A 418 39.70 1.65 4.49
N PRO A 419 40.50 1.43 5.57
CA PRO A 419 41.72 0.62 5.47
C PRO A 419 41.50 -0.84 5.12
N TYR A 420 40.27 -1.34 5.30
CA TYR A 420 39.91 -2.76 5.09
C TYR A 420 39.01 -2.98 3.84
N LEU A 421 38.64 -1.90 3.14
CA LEU A 421 37.74 -1.92 1.99
C LEU A 421 38.45 -1.42 0.74
N ASP A 422 38.05 -1.94 -0.42
CA ASP A 422 38.48 -1.43 -1.70
C ASP A 422 37.81 -0.07 -2.02
N ARG A 423 38.46 0.72 -2.88
CA ARG A 423 37.98 2.07 -3.26
C ARG A 423 36.58 2.08 -3.84
N GLN A 424 36.22 1.06 -4.61
CA GLN A 424 34.92 0.97 -5.24
C GLN A 424 33.84 0.78 -4.18
N THR A 425 34.03 -0.14 -3.24
CA THR A 425 33.10 -0.39 -2.11
C THR A 425 32.92 0.85 -1.24
N ILE A 426 33.99 1.61 -1.01
CA ILE A 426 33.90 2.89 -0.28
C ILE A 426 33.01 3.88 -1.03
N LEU A 427 33.23 4.06 -2.34
CA LEU A 427 32.45 5.00 -3.16
C LEU A 427 30.97 4.58 -3.30
N GLU A 428 30.70 3.27 -3.40
CA GLU A 428 29.32 2.73 -3.48
C GLU A 428 28.52 2.96 -2.18
N ASN A 429 29.20 3.07 -1.04
CA ASN A 429 28.58 3.27 0.27
C ASN A 429 28.64 4.72 0.76
N LEU A 430 29.27 5.63 0.05
CA LEU A 430 29.24 7.04 0.40
C LEU A 430 27.84 7.64 0.17
N PRO A 431 27.24 8.28 1.20
CA PRO A 431 25.99 9.00 1.00
C PRO A 431 26.19 10.12 -0.03
N ASN A 432 25.22 10.34 -0.91
CA ASN A 432 25.22 11.31 -2.00
C ASN A 432 26.02 10.94 -3.26
N ILE A 433 26.61 9.77 -3.35
CA ILE A 433 27.14 9.23 -4.60
C ILE A 433 26.16 8.22 -5.17
N TYR A 434 25.66 8.48 -6.38
CA TYR A 434 24.82 7.53 -7.11
C TYR A 434 25.68 6.40 -7.66
N ILE A 435 25.22 5.15 -7.48
CA ILE A 435 25.97 3.93 -7.89
C ILE A 435 26.34 3.95 -9.37
N ASP A 436 25.51 4.49 -10.23
CA ASP A 436 25.75 4.65 -11.66
C ASP A 436 26.91 5.62 -12.01
N LYS A 437 27.26 6.53 -11.08
CA LYS A 437 28.40 7.44 -11.23
C LYS A 437 29.71 6.90 -10.67
N VAL A 438 29.69 5.82 -9.90
CA VAL A 438 30.90 5.24 -9.29
C VAL A 438 31.96 4.87 -10.34
N PRO A 439 31.63 4.24 -11.50
CA PRO A 439 32.62 3.92 -12.52
C PRO A 439 33.29 5.17 -13.12
N GLU A 440 32.54 6.25 -13.29
CA GLU A 440 33.08 7.53 -13.81
C GLU A 440 34.01 8.20 -12.80
N ILE A 441 33.68 8.12 -11.51
CA ILE A 441 34.49 8.66 -10.41
C ILE A 441 35.78 7.83 -10.28
N MET A 442 35.70 6.52 -10.38
CA MET A 442 36.85 5.62 -10.33
C MET A 442 37.84 5.95 -11.49
N ALA A 443 37.33 6.07 -12.72
CA ALA A 443 38.17 6.42 -13.86
C ALA A 443 38.91 7.74 -13.65
N ARG A 444 38.23 8.75 -13.08
CA ARG A 444 38.87 10.06 -12.78
C ARG A 444 39.94 9.94 -11.68
N LEU A 445 39.69 9.13 -10.66
CA LEU A 445 40.68 8.90 -9.60
C LEU A 445 41.91 8.16 -10.10
N ASP A 446 41.74 7.22 -11.04
CA ASP A 446 42.84 6.48 -11.64
C ASP A 446 43.69 7.43 -12.53
N GLU A 447 43.07 8.30 -13.36
CA GLU A 447 43.75 9.34 -14.13
C GLU A 447 44.53 10.34 -13.25
N GLU A 448 43.95 10.75 -12.10
CA GLU A 448 44.62 11.63 -11.14
C GLU A 448 45.85 10.94 -10.50
N THR A 449 45.72 9.63 -10.22
CA THR A 449 46.80 8.84 -9.61
C THR A 449 47.96 8.66 -10.62
N GLU A 450 47.66 8.31 -11.87
CA GLU A 450 48.67 8.21 -12.95
C GLU A 450 49.36 9.57 -13.21
N GLY A 451 48.57 10.66 -13.20
CA GLY A 451 49.12 12.01 -13.37
C GLY A 451 50.04 12.46 -12.22
N ARG A 452 49.88 11.92 -10.99
CA ARG A 452 50.80 12.15 -9.87
C ARG A 452 52.11 11.39 -10.03
N PHE A 453 52.06 10.11 -10.39
CA PHE A 453 53.28 9.33 -10.64
C PHE A 453 54.16 9.92 -11.74
N VAL A 454 53.56 10.40 -12.84
CA VAL A 454 54.28 11.06 -13.93
C VAL A 454 54.95 12.38 -13.49
N ARG A 455 54.36 13.11 -12.54
CA ARG A 455 54.95 14.32 -11.95
C ARG A 455 56.08 14.03 -10.99
N GLU A 456 55.98 13.03 -10.13
CA GLU A 456 57.04 12.62 -9.22
C GLU A 456 58.27 12.08 -9.96
N GLU A 457 58.09 11.24 -11.00
CA GLU A 457 59.20 10.79 -11.87
C GLU A 457 59.90 11.97 -12.61
N SER A 458 59.12 12.98 -13.05
CA SER A 458 59.71 14.14 -13.72
C SER A 458 60.47 15.11 -12.79
N GLU A 459 60.15 15.11 -11.49
CA GLU A 459 60.85 15.91 -10.48
C GLU A 459 62.10 15.18 -9.95
N GLU A 460 62.14 13.83 -9.92
CA GLU A 460 63.35 13.04 -9.60
C GLU A 460 64.37 13.03 -10.70
N GLU A 461 63.98 13.13 -12.01
CA GLU A 461 64.90 13.25 -13.12
C GLU A 461 65.52 14.64 -13.25
N THR A 462 65.04 15.66 -12.51
CA THR A 462 65.51 17.04 -12.55
C THR A 462 66.37 17.46 -11.38
N THR A 463 66.65 16.52 -10.40
CA THR A 463 67.52 16.74 -9.28
C THR A 463 68.80 15.91 -9.41
#